data_b0c77085be899049ebcb18318f4d93cb
#
_entry.id   b0c77085be899049ebcb18318f4d93cb
#
_cell.length_a   1.000
_cell.length_b   1.000
_cell.length_c   1.000
_cell.angle_alpha   90.00
_cell.angle_beta   90.00
_cell.angle_gamma   90.00
#
_symmetry.space_group_name_H-M   'P 1'
#
loop_
_entity.id
_entity.type
_entity.pdbx_description
1 polymer ?
#
loop_
_entity_poly.entity_id
_entity_poly.type
_entity_poly.pdbx_seq_one_letter_code
_entity_poly.pdbx_strand_id
1 'polypeptide(L)'
;MLTKWDELMCHQLPATMDQVHTDSPEWTERIYVSIYNVRAQDTIFGFGVGQYPNKNVQDGFATVWHRGRQYNFRASRTLRPCVDEVRIGPLSVELLEGLKRFRLKLDENPSSLRIDVEWTATMNPHEEEHDFRESGGRVVQDISRFDQAGRARGILEFGSQSITLDEESWWGHRDRSWGTRRPLRTDATDTRRRPLLHFCSAGRSRSFVTMRSIGVSSNVARANIPI
;
A
#
# COMPACT_ATOMS: atom_id res chain seq x y z
N MET A 1 -20.83 11.97 8.70
CA MET A 1 -20.16 13.29 8.71
C MET A 1 -20.04 13.77 7.28
N LEU A 2 -20.35 15.04 6.96
CA LEU A 2 -20.15 15.59 5.62
C LEU A 2 -18.67 15.81 5.34
N THR A 3 -18.24 15.50 4.12
CA THR A 3 -16.91 15.75 3.58
C THR A 3 -17.01 16.60 2.30
N LYS A 4 -15.89 17.11 1.80
CA LYS A 4 -15.88 17.82 0.50
C LYS A 4 -16.26 16.92 -0.69
N TRP A 5 -16.19 15.59 -0.52
CA TRP A 5 -16.58 14.63 -1.54
C TRP A 5 -18.11 14.48 -1.67
N ASP A 6 -18.87 14.87 -0.64
CA ASP A 6 -20.34 14.88 -0.68
C ASP A 6 -20.90 15.97 -1.64
N GLU A 7 -20.06 16.88 -2.11
CA GLU A 7 -20.40 17.81 -3.21
C GLU A 7 -20.41 17.13 -4.59
N LEU A 8 -19.83 15.93 -4.69
CA LEU A 8 -19.78 15.20 -5.96
C LEU A 8 -21.08 14.39 -6.17
N MET A 9 -21.54 14.30 -7.41
CA MET A 9 -22.70 13.49 -7.78
C MET A 9 -22.32 12.01 -7.98
N CYS A 10 -21.71 11.39 -6.96
CA CYS A 10 -21.15 10.04 -7.01
C CYS A 10 -21.52 9.15 -5.82
N HIS A 11 -22.51 9.54 -5.01
CA HIS A 11 -23.00 8.69 -3.92
C HIS A 11 -23.61 7.40 -4.46
N GLN A 12 -23.17 6.26 -3.92
CA GLN A 12 -23.70 4.94 -4.23
C GLN A 12 -24.61 4.40 -3.12
N LEU A 13 -24.62 5.07 -1.96
CA LEU A 13 -25.43 4.76 -0.80
C LEU A 13 -26.18 6.02 -0.34
N PRO A 14 -27.36 5.88 0.34
CA PRO A 14 -28.03 7.00 0.97
C PRO A 14 -27.34 7.40 2.29
N ALA A 15 -26.04 7.65 2.21
CA ALA A 15 -25.17 7.99 3.32
C ALA A 15 -24.06 8.97 2.85
N THR A 16 -23.44 9.64 3.80
CA THR A 16 -22.29 10.53 3.50
C THR A 16 -21.06 9.72 3.08
N MET A 17 -20.16 10.33 2.32
CA MET A 17 -18.97 9.68 1.76
C MET A 17 -17.93 9.21 2.81
N ASP A 18 -18.10 9.58 4.09
CA ASP A 18 -17.28 9.02 5.18
C ASP A 18 -17.74 7.65 5.67
N GLN A 19 -18.86 7.14 5.14
CA GLN A 19 -19.41 5.84 5.50
C GLN A 19 -19.23 4.84 4.37
N VAL A 20 -18.96 3.61 4.74
CA VAL A 20 -18.86 2.48 3.80
C VAL A 20 -20.12 1.61 3.90
N HIS A 21 -20.39 0.80 2.90
CA HIS A 21 -21.62 0.03 2.78
C HIS A 21 -21.80 -1.09 3.83
N THR A 22 -20.81 -1.34 4.65
CA THR A 22 -20.79 -2.41 5.65
C THR A 22 -20.31 -1.91 7.01
N ASP A 23 -20.76 -2.53 8.08
CA ASP A 23 -20.26 -2.32 9.45
C ASP A 23 -19.03 -3.18 9.77
N SER A 24 -18.57 -4.00 8.83
CA SER A 24 -17.42 -4.87 9.04
C SER A 24 -16.17 -4.06 9.44
N PRO A 25 -15.55 -4.34 10.60
CA PRO A 25 -14.29 -3.71 11.00
C PRO A 25 -13.13 -4.07 10.07
N GLU A 26 -13.32 -5.06 9.20
CA GLU A 26 -12.32 -5.54 8.25
C GLU A 26 -12.39 -4.84 6.89
N TRP A 27 -13.27 -3.85 6.73
CA TRP A 27 -13.23 -2.97 5.57
C TRP A 27 -11.93 -2.18 5.56
N THR A 28 -11.25 -2.20 4.42
CA THR A 28 -9.99 -1.49 4.22
C THR A 28 -9.96 -0.82 2.86
N GLU A 29 -9.32 0.32 2.78
CA GLU A 29 -8.98 0.99 1.55
C GLU A 29 -7.48 1.23 1.53
N ARG A 30 -6.77 0.84 0.46
CA ARG A 30 -5.31 0.82 0.45
C ARG A 30 -4.73 1.37 -0.84
N ILE A 31 -3.63 2.08 -0.69
CA ILE A 31 -2.71 2.42 -1.76
C ILE A 31 -1.37 1.77 -1.41
N TYR A 32 -0.81 1.05 -2.36
CA TYR A 32 0.57 0.57 -2.29
C TYR A 32 1.31 0.99 -3.56
N VAL A 33 2.53 1.48 -3.39
CA VAL A 33 3.40 1.86 -4.50
C VAL A 33 4.76 1.25 -4.28
N SER A 34 5.30 0.61 -5.30
CA SER A 34 6.67 0.13 -5.34
C SER A 34 7.40 0.79 -6.50
N ILE A 35 8.55 1.39 -6.23
CA ILE A 35 9.37 2.10 -7.21
C ILE A 35 10.80 1.57 -7.11
N TYR A 36 11.43 1.33 -8.25
CA TYR A 36 12.76 0.73 -8.31
C TYR A 36 13.59 1.30 -9.46
N ASN A 37 14.90 1.33 -9.25
CA ASN A 37 15.84 1.73 -10.29
C ASN A 37 16.09 0.54 -11.24
N VAL A 38 15.65 0.64 -12.49
CA VAL A 38 15.79 -0.45 -13.48
C VAL A 38 17.21 -0.57 -14.03
N ARG A 39 18.03 0.48 -13.92
CA ARG A 39 19.41 0.48 -14.41
C ARG A 39 20.39 -0.01 -13.36
N ALA A 40 20.41 0.62 -12.18
CA ALA A 40 21.33 0.27 -11.11
C ALA A 40 20.91 -0.99 -10.34
N GLN A 41 19.62 -1.28 -10.24
CA GLN A 41 19.04 -2.45 -9.56
C GLN A 41 19.48 -2.59 -8.09
N ASP A 42 19.85 -1.50 -7.44
CA ASP A 42 20.40 -1.48 -6.10
C ASP A 42 19.51 -0.75 -5.08
N THR A 43 18.37 -0.21 -5.54
CA THR A 43 17.47 0.58 -4.70
C THR A 43 16.02 0.26 -5.04
N ILE A 44 15.23 -0.03 -4.00
CA ILE A 44 13.78 -0.20 -4.06
C ILE A 44 13.16 0.72 -3.01
N PHE A 45 12.11 1.43 -3.40
CA PHE A 45 11.31 2.26 -2.54
C PHE A 45 9.87 1.75 -2.50
N GLY A 46 9.34 1.54 -1.32
CA GLY A 46 7.95 1.15 -1.09
C GLY A 46 7.23 2.20 -0.26
N PHE A 47 5.98 2.49 -0.61
CA PHE A 47 5.13 3.43 0.07
C PHE A 47 3.71 2.88 0.14
N GLY A 48 3.08 2.97 1.30
CA GLY A 48 1.72 2.47 1.46
C GLY A 48 0.91 3.26 2.46
N VAL A 49 -0.39 3.37 2.19
CA VAL A 49 -1.38 3.95 3.11
C VAL A 49 -2.58 3.03 3.17
N GLY A 50 -3.08 2.81 4.38
CA GLY A 50 -4.31 2.10 4.66
C GLY A 50 -5.30 3.01 5.39
N GLN A 51 -6.57 2.95 4.98
CA GLN A 51 -7.68 3.62 5.64
C GLN A 51 -8.70 2.57 6.07
N TYR A 52 -9.12 2.67 7.34
CA TYR A 52 -9.99 1.70 8.00
C TYR A 52 -11.17 2.44 8.64
N PRO A 53 -12.21 2.80 7.85
CA PRO A 53 -13.29 3.69 8.30
C PRO A 53 -14.03 3.17 9.53
N ASN A 54 -14.32 1.87 9.59
CA ASN A 54 -15.06 1.25 10.70
C ASN A 54 -14.21 1.04 11.97
N LYS A 55 -12.87 1.16 11.85
CA LYS A 55 -11.93 1.20 12.98
C LYS A 55 -11.55 2.63 13.36
N ASN A 56 -11.93 3.61 12.55
CA ASN A 56 -11.53 5.00 12.68
C ASN A 56 -10.01 5.20 12.70
N VAL A 57 -9.29 4.48 11.83
CA VAL A 57 -7.82 4.50 11.75
C VAL A 57 -7.38 4.79 10.31
N GLN A 58 -6.30 5.55 10.18
CA GLN A 58 -5.49 5.64 8.97
C GLN A 58 -4.04 5.35 9.35
N ASP A 59 -3.37 4.47 8.63
CA ASP A 59 -1.95 4.15 8.81
C ASP A 59 -1.17 4.28 7.52
N GLY A 60 0.15 4.34 7.64
CA GLY A 60 1.00 4.41 6.47
C GLY A 60 2.44 4.06 6.80
N PHE A 61 3.16 3.73 5.75
CA PHE A 61 4.58 3.45 5.83
C PHE A 61 5.32 3.92 4.57
N ALA A 62 6.59 4.15 4.76
CA ALA A 62 7.56 4.29 3.69
C ALA A 62 8.78 3.43 4.00
N THR A 63 9.35 2.79 3.00
CA THR A 63 10.53 1.95 3.14
C THR A 63 11.46 2.14 1.96
N VAL A 64 12.75 2.25 2.22
CA VAL A 64 13.79 2.25 1.19
C VAL A 64 14.75 1.12 1.51
N TRP A 65 14.94 0.21 0.57
CA TRP A 65 16.03 -0.74 0.59
C TRP A 65 17.11 -0.27 -0.39
N HIS A 66 18.33 -0.13 0.10
CA HIS A 66 19.49 0.30 -0.69
C HIS A 66 20.72 -0.51 -0.29
N ARG A 67 21.31 -1.24 -1.23
CA ARG A 67 22.57 -2.00 -1.06
C ARG A 67 22.64 -2.79 0.24
N GLY A 68 21.60 -3.58 0.54
CA GLY A 68 21.56 -4.44 1.73
C GLY A 68 21.11 -3.76 3.03
N ARG A 69 20.82 -2.45 3.02
CA ARG A 69 20.27 -1.72 4.16
C ARG A 69 18.83 -1.32 3.92
N GLN A 70 18.04 -1.31 4.98
CA GLN A 70 16.64 -0.92 4.93
C GLN A 70 16.38 0.24 5.89
N TYR A 71 15.69 1.25 5.40
CA TYR A 71 15.22 2.42 6.15
C TYR A 71 13.70 2.40 6.15
N ASN A 72 13.08 2.61 7.30
CA ASN A 72 11.63 2.49 7.45
C ASN A 72 11.07 3.67 8.23
N PHE A 73 9.90 4.12 7.81
CA PHE A 73 9.02 5.00 8.56
C PHE A 73 7.64 4.35 8.65
N ARG A 74 7.00 4.47 9.80
CA ARG A 74 5.59 4.06 10.01
C ARG A 74 4.90 5.04 10.92
N ALA A 75 3.64 5.35 10.59
CA ALA A 75 2.79 6.18 11.42
C ALA A 75 1.34 5.77 11.28
N SER A 76 0.54 6.15 12.28
CA SER A 76 -0.91 6.01 12.26
C SER A 76 -1.57 7.20 12.93
N ARG A 77 -2.83 7.46 12.58
CA ARG A 77 -3.68 8.46 13.24
C ARG A 77 -5.13 7.99 13.33
N THR A 78 -5.92 8.67 14.12
CA THR A 78 -7.38 8.60 14.01
C THR A 78 -7.80 9.16 12.65
N LEU A 79 -8.68 8.45 11.95
CA LEU A 79 -9.13 8.85 10.63
C LEU A 79 -9.97 10.14 10.67
N ARG A 80 -11.00 10.14 11.53
CA ARG A 80 -11.92 11.29 11.63
C ARG A 80 -11.34 12.43 12.47
N PRO A 81 -11.66 13.67 12.16
CA PRO A 81 -12.66 14.12 11.18
C PRO A 81 -12.16 14.23 9.72
N CYS A 82 -10.87 14.06 9.45
CA CYS A 82 -10.24 14.33 8.15
C CYS A 82 -10.18 13.05 7.29
N VAL A 83 -11.33 12.50 6.92
CA VAL A 83 -11.44 11.26 6.12
C VAL A 83 -11.01 11.45 4.67
N ASP A 84 -11.04 12.67 4.17
CA ASP A 84 -10.73 13.08 2.81
C ASP A 84 -9.26 13.49 2.60
N GLU A 85 -8.44 13.38 3.66
CA GLU A 85 -7.02 13.68 3.61
C GLU A 85 -6.17 12.41 3.78
N VAL A 86 -5.28 12.18 2.84
CA VAL A 86 -4.26 11.12 2.96
C VAL A 86 -3.00 11.75 3.53
N ARG A 87 -3.05 12.07 4.84
CA ARG A 87 -1.95 12.65 5.60
C ARG A 87 -1.85 12.03 6.99
N ILE A 88 -0.66 11.54 7.34
CA ILE A 88 -0.36 10.88 8.63
C ILE A 88 0.94 11.45 9.17
N GLY A 89 0.84 12.54 9.94
CA GLY A 89 2.01 13.30 10.35
C GLY A 89 2.80 13.80 9.14
N PRO A 90 4.09 13.46 9.01
CA PRO A 90 4.93 13.89 7.89
C PRO A 90 4.65 13.13 6.58
N LEU A 91 3.94 11.99 6.62
CA LEU A 91 3.62 11.18 5.46
C LEU A 91 2.34 11.66 4.79
N SER A 92 2.36 11.86 3.45
CA SER A 92 1.16 12.22 2.70
C SER A 92 1.18 11.72 1.26
N VAL A 93 -0.03 11.54 0.71
CA VAL A 93 -0.26 11.28 -0.71
C VAL A 93 -1.15 12.40 -1.24
N GLU A 94 -0.70 13.08 -2.27
CA GLU A 94 -1.44 14.13 -2.96
C GLU A 94 -1.85 13.64 -4.35
N LEU A 95 -3.17 13.60 -4.60
CA LEU A 95 -3.70 13.27 -5.92
C LEU A 95 -3.60 14.52 -6.81
N LEU A 96 -2.72 14.48 -7.82
CA LEU A 96 -2.53 15.58 -8.78
C LEU A 96 -3.48 15.46 -9.98
N GLU A 97 -3.66 14.24 -10.49
CA GLU A 97 -4.57 13.94 -11.59
C GLU A 97 -5.08 12.51 -11.46
N GLY A 98 -6.42 12.33 -11.43
CA GLY A 98 -7.05 11.03 -11.24
C GLY A 98 -6.57 10.00 -12.26
N LEU A 99 -6.19 8.81 -11.78
CA LEU A 99 -5.66 7.68 -12.56
C LEU A 99 -4.38 7.96 -13.36
N LYS A 100 -3.75 9.13 -13.17
CA LYS A 100 -2.55 9.51 -13.92
C LYS A 100 -1.38 9.92 -13.05
N ARG A 101 -1.56 10.85 -12.08
CA ARG A 101 -0.43 11.40 -11.33
C ARG A 101 -0.77 11.60 -9.86
N PHE A 102 0.20 11.30 -9.02
CA PHE A 102 0.15 11.61 -7.60
C PHE A 102 1.56 11.87 -7.07
N ARG A 103 1.61 12.54 -5.95
CA ARG A 103 2.86 12.85 -5.24
C ARG A 103 2.89 12.14 -3.91
N LEU A 104 4.00 11.48 -3.62
CA LEU A 104 4.32 10.82 -2.36
C LEU A 104 5.29 11.71 -1.58
N LYS A 105 4.93 12.03 -0.35
CA LYS A 105 5.76 12.86 0.51
C LYS A 105 5.97 12.19 1.85
N LEU A 106 7.19 12.26 2.31
CA LEU A 106 7.57 12.07 3.70
C LEU A 106 8.49 13.22 4.08
N ASP A 107 7.95 14.17 4.81
CA ASP A 107 8.68 15.34 5.29
C ASP A 107 9.66 14.93 6.41
N GLU A 108 10.41 15.88 6.95
CA GLU A 108 11.39 15.66 8.01
C GLU A 108 10.79 14.90 9.21
N ASN A 109 11.51 13.89 9.67
CA ASN A 109 11.08 13.00 10.74
C ASN A 109 12.29 12.28 11.39
N PRO A 110 12.14 11.62 12.55
CA PRO A 110 13.26 10.99 13.26
C PRO A 110 13.91 9.79 12.55
N SER A 111 13.30 9.22 11.50
CA SER A 111 13.85 8.03 10.82
C SER A 111 14.95 8.35 9.81
N SER A 112 15.28 9.61 9.61
CA SER A 112 16.23 10.09 8.57
C SER A 112 15.87 9.63 7.15
N LEU A 113 14.59 9.32 6.91
CA LEU A 113 14.04 9.04 5.59
C LEU A 113 13.16 10.22 5.17
N ARG A 114 13.46 10.80 4.02
CA ARG A 114 12.69 11.89 3.43
C ARG A 114 12.37 11.59 1.98
N ILE A 115 11.18 11.92 1.55
CA ILE A 115 10.64 11.53 0.24
C ILE A 115 9.87 12.70 -0.34
N ASP A 116 10.16 13.01 -1.58
CA ASP A 116 9.38 13.91 -2.40
C ASP A 116 9.39 13.38 -3.84
N VAL A 117 8.42 12.53 -4.16
CA VAL A 117 8.39 11.78 -5.40
C VAL A 117 7.03 11.93 -6.08
N GLU A 118 7.06 12.37 -7.32
CA GLU A 118 5.91 12.34 -8.22
C GLU A 118 5.94 11.04 -9.02
N TRP A 119 4.81 10.35 -9.06
CA TRP A 119 4.59 9.16 -9.87
C TRP A 119 3.60 9.48 -10.99
N THR A 120 3.95 9.08 -12.22
CA THR A 120 3.16 9.29 -13.43
C THR A 120 2.87 7.96 -14.10
N ALA A 121 1.60 7.69 -14.37
CA ALA A 121 1.16 6.48 -15.07
C ALA A 121 1.67 6.44 -16.50
N THR A 122 2.12 5.26 -16.96
CA THR A 122 2.53 5.00 -18.34
C THR A 122 1.51 4.16 -19.12
N MET A 123 0.47 3.68 -18.44
CA MET A 123 -0.60 2.88 -19.03
C MET A 123 -1.92 3.18 -18.33
N ASN A 124 -3.03 2.81 -18.95
CA ASN A 124 -4.33 2.83 -18.28
C ASN A 124 -4.32 1.85 -17.10
N PRO A 125 -5.10 2.11 -16.04
CA PRO A 125 -5.26 1.16 -14.96
C PRO A 125 -5.85 -0.17 -15.49
N HIS A 126 -5.33 -1.27 -14.97
CA HIS A 126 -5.87 -2.59 -15.17
C HIS A 126 -6.77 -2.94 -13.99
N GLU A 127 -8.07 -2.97 -14.22
CA GLU A 127 -9.04 -3.42 -13.22
C GLU A 127 -8.97 -4.95 -13.13
N GLU A 128 -8.72 -5.49 -11.93
CA GLU A 128 -8.77 -6.91 -11.69
C GLU A 128 -10.21 -7.39 -11.51
N GLU A 129 -10.45 -8.67 -11.75
CA GLU A 129 -11.73 -9.27 -11.44
C GLU A 129 -12.08 -9.09 -9.95
N HIS A 130 -13.35 -8.81 -9.69
CA HIS A 130 -13.89 -8.69 -8.34
C HIS A 130 -13.64 -9.98 -7.54
N ASP A 131 -12.89 -9.89 -6.45
CA ASP A 131 -12.52 -11.05 -5.63
C ASP A 131 -13.52 -11.24 -4.49
N PHE A 132 -14.53 -12.10 -4.74
CA PHE A 132 -15.54 -12.45 -3.76
C PHE A 132 -15.37 -13.89 -3.29
N ARG A 133 -15.27 -14.08 -1.98
CA ARG A 133 -15.12 -15.41 -1.36
C ARG A 133 -15.98 -15.54 -0.10
N GLU A 134 -16.57 -16.70 0.03
CA GLU A 134 -17.31 -17.11 1.22
C GLU A 134 -16.68 -18.35 1.86
N SER A 135 -16.80 -18.45 3.17
CA SER A 135 -16.41 -19.62 3.94
C SER A 135 -17.36 -19.80 5.12
N GLY A 136 -17.98 -20.98 5.21
CA GLY A 136 -18.95 -21.29 6.27
C GLY A 136 -20.16 -20.36 6.30
N GLY A 137 -20.68 -19.94 5.12
CA GLY A 137 -21.80 -19.01 4.99
C GLY A 137 -21.48 -17.57 5.39
N ARG A 138 -20.21 -17.19 5.43
CA ARG A 138 -19.76 -15.82 5.75
C ARG A 138 -18.85 -15.30 4.67
N VAL A 139 -19.03 -14.05 4.27
CA VAL A 139 -18.12 -13.34 3.39
C VAL A 139 -16.78 -13.16 4.10
N VAL A 140 -15.72 -13.71 3.54
CA VAL A 140 -14.34 -13.60 4.04
C VAL A 140 -13.51 -12.64 3.20
N GLN A 141 -13.88 -12.45 1.94
CA GLN A 141 -13.25 -11.49 1.05
C GLN A 141 -14.28 -10.94 0.06
N ASP A 142 -14.27 -9.63 -0.10
CA ASP A 142 -15.12 -8.87 -1.01
C ASP A 142 -14.35 -7.62 -1.38
N ILE A 143 -13.54 -7.70 -2.46
CA ILE A 143 -12.50 -6.72 -2.79
C ILE A 143 -12.54 -6.38 -4.27
N SER A 144 -12.52 -5.08 -4.55
CA SER A 144 -12.17 -4.52 -5.85
C SER A 144 -10.77 -3.94 -5.81
N ARG A 145 -10.04 -4.05 -6.93
CA ARG A 145 -8.70 -3.48 -7.04
C ARG A 145 -8.33 -3.17 -8.48
N PHE A 146 -7.34 -2.32 -8.64
CA PHE A 146 -6.67 -2.10 -9.90
C PHE A 146 -5.17 -1.91 -9.71
N ASP A 147 -4.43 -2.30 -10.73
CA ASP A 147 -3.00 -2.14 -10.84
C ASP A 147 -2.64 -1.18 -11.97
N GLN A 148 -1.51 -0.51 -11.83
CA GLN A 148 -1.03 0.40 -12.86
C GLN A 148 0.48 0.54 -12.79
N ALA A 149 1.14 0.45 -13.96
CA ALA A 149 2.56 0.77 -14.08
C ALA A 149 2.76 2.26 -14.36
N GLY A 150 3.91 2.77 -13.94
CA GLY A 150 4.27 4.17 -14.10
C GLY A 150 5.75 4.43 -13.93
N ARG A 151 6.09 5.71 -13.92
CA ARG A 151 7.45 6.21 -13.75
C ARG A 151 7.49 7.22 -12.63
N ALA A 152 8.66 7.39 -12.05
CA ALA A 152 8.83 8.26 -10.91
C ALA A 152 9.96 9.27 -11.14
N ARG A 153 9.75 10.50 -10.62
CA ARG A 153 10.75 11.54 -10.54
C ARG A 153 10.70 12.22 -9.18
N GLY A 154 11.82 12.74 -8.72
CA GLY A 154 11.86 13.43 -7.43
C GLY A 154 13.12 13.12 -6.65
N ILE A 155 13.03 13.12 -5.33
CA ILE A 155 14.16 12.95 -4.44
C ILE A 155 13.82 11.95 -3.33
N LEU A 156 14.77 11.03 -3.07
CA LEU A 156 14.81 10.17 -1.90
C LEU A 156 16.06 10.53 -1.08
N GLU A 157 15.87 10.82 0.20
CA GLU A 157 16.95 11.04 1.14
C GLU A 157 16.84 10.02 2.29
N PHE A 158 17.93 9.34 2.61
CA PHE A 158 17.99 8.35 3.69
C PHE A 158 19.40 8.22 4.28
N GLY A 159 19.50 8.31 5.59
CA GLY A 159 20.79 8.41 6.26
C GLY A 159 21.58 9.62 5.74
N SER A 160 22.76 9.38 5.17
CA SER A 160 23.59 10.40 4.51
C SER A 160 23.48 10.40 2.98
N GLN A 161 22.54 9.65 2.42
CA GLN A 161 22.37 9.49 0.97
C GLN A 161 21.27 10.41 0.46
N SER A 162 21.46 10.95 -0.73
CA SER A 162 20.42 11.64 -1.50
C SER A 162 20.44 11.11 -2.93
N ILE A 163 19.29 10.65 -3.41
CA ILE A 163 19.15 10.10 -4.76
C ILE A 163 18.08 10.90 -5.49
N THR A 164 18.44 11.43 -6.65
CA THR A 164 17.49 12.03 -7.59
C THR A 164 16.90 10.94 -8.47
N LEU A 165 15.58 10.89 -8.55
CA LEU A 165 14.85 9.99 -9.42
C LEU A 165 14.55 10.69 -10.75
N ASP A 166 14.81 10.00 -11.85
CA ASP A 166 14.45 10.38 -13.20
C ASP A 166 13.51 9.34 -13.84
N GLU A 167 12.61 9.77 -14.70
CA GLU A 167 11.58 8.90 -15.30
C GLU A 167 12.14 7.83 -16.24
N GLU A 168 13.38 7.95 -16.71
CA GLU A 168 14.01 6.94 -17.56
C GLU A 168 14.50 5.73 -16.78
N SER A 169 14.99 5.96 -15.56
CA SER A 169 15.63 4.94 -14.72
C SER A 169 14.73 4.43 -13.60
N TRP A 170 13.72 5.21 -13.19
CA TRP A 170 12.87 4.87 -12.06
C TRP A 170 11.45 4.52 -12.49
N TRP A 171 11.16 3.25 -12.37
CA TRP A 171 9.87 2.68 -12.72
C TRP A 171 9.10 2.31 -11.46
N GLY A 172 7.78 2.37 -11.54
CA GLY A 172 6.91 2.08 -10.42
C GLY A 172 5.68 1.29 -10.82
N HIS A 173 5.17 0.61 -9.82
CA HIS A 173 3.89 -0.09 -9.86
C HIS A 173 3.07 0.38 -8.68
N ARG A 174 1.77 0.64 -8.90
CA ARG A 174 0.82 0.86 -7.82
C ARG A 174 -0.27 -0.18 -7.83
N ASP A 175 -0.70 -0.57 -6.63
CA ASP A 175 -1.90 -1.34 -6.32
C ASP A 175 -2.85 -0.42 -5.54
N ARG A 176 -4.08 -0.38 -5.94
CA ARG A 176 -5.16 0.35 -5.29
C ARG A 176 -6.31 -0.62 -5.05
N SER A 177 -6.67 -0.85 -3.79
CA SER A 177 -7.71 -1.81 -3.44
C SER A 177 -8.64 -1.28 -2.35
N TRP A 178 -9.89 -1.71 -2.38
CA TRP A 178 -10.90 -1.41 -1.36
C TRP A 178 -11.86 -2.57 -1.20
N GLY A 179 -12.39 -2.73 0.01
CA GLY A 179 -13.32 -3.80 0.33
C GLY A 179 -13.04 -4.48 1.66
N THR A 180 -13.76 -5.56 1.91
CA THR A 180 -13.65 -6.35 3.13
C THR A 180 -12.66 -7.49 2.95
N ARG A 181 -11.67 -7.55 3.83
CA ARG A 181 -10.70 -8.66 3.88
C ARG A 181 -10.59 -9.17 5.32
N ARG A 182 -11.31 -10.23 5.62
CA ARG A 182 -11.21 -10.86 6.94
C ARG A 182 -9.92 -11.68 7.00
N PRO A 183 -9.14 -11.58 8.10
CA PRO A 183 -8.06 -12.51 8.33
C PRO A 183 -8.66 -13.93 8.37
N LEU A 184 -8.03 -14.86 7.67
CA LEU A 184 -8.33 -16.27 7.84
C LEU A 184 -8.05 -16.57 9.32
N ARG A 185 -9.12 -16.71 10.13
CA ARG A 185 -8.97 -17.25 11.48
C ARG A 185 -8.50 -18.69 11.28
N THR A 186 -7.24 -18.93 11.51
CA THR A 186 -6.79 -20.26 11.87
C THR A 186 -7.37 -20.49 13.27
N ASP A 187 -8.56 -21.08 13.32
CA ASP A 187 -9.06 -21.59 14.59
C ASP A 187 -7.99 -22.54 15.10
N ALA A 188 -7.42 -22.23 16.27
CA ALA A 188 -6.40 -23.03 16.92
C ALA A 188 -6.88 -24.48 17.23
N THR A 189 -8.15 -24.77 16.92
CA THR A 189 -8.81 -26.08 17.04
C THR A 189 -8.90 -26.87 15.74
N ASP A 190 -8.63 -26.25 14.56
CA ASP A 190 -8.58 -27.03 13.31
C ASP A 190 -7.19 -27.66 13.14
N THR A 191 -7.02 -28.84 13.77
CA THR A 191 -5.84 -29.69 13.62
C THR A 191 -5.67 -30.29 12.21
N ARG A 192 -6.55 -30.00 11.27
CA ARG A 192 -6.41 -30.31 9.85
C ARG A 192 -5.49 -29.29 9.23
N ARG A 193 -4.20 -29.57 9.22
CA ARG A 193 -3.21 -28.83 8.42
C ARG A 193 -3.63 -28.89 6.94
N ARG A 194 -4.39 -27.91 6.49
CA ARG A 194 -4.48 -27.62 5.07
C ARG A 194 -3.14 -27.02 4.66
N PRO A 195 -2.48 -27.57 3.62
CA PRO A 195 -1.26 -26.98 3.12
C PRO A 195 -1.56 -25.50 2.76
N LEU A 196 -0.71 -24.60 3.23
CA LEU A 196 -0.69 -23.21 2.78
C LEU A 196 -0.47 -23.20 1.27
N LEU A 197 -1.54 -23.16 0.51
CA LEU A 197 -1.45 -22.81 -0.90
C LEU A 197 -1.02 -21.34 -0.97
N HIS A 198 0.27 -21.14 -1.21
CA HIS A 198 0.79 -19.87 -1.64
C HIS A 198 0.16 -19.58 -3.01
N PHE A 199 -0.91 -18.80 -3.03
CA PHE A 199 -1.41 -18.22 -4.25
C PHE A 199 -0.49 -17.06 -4.64
N CYS A 200 0.59 -17.40 -5.37
CA CYS A 200 1.02 -16.51 -6.42
C CYS A 200 -0.02 -16.64 -7.52
N SER A 201 -0.87 -15.64 -7.73
CA SER A 201 -1.72 -15.58 -8.90
C SER A 201 -0.82 -15.42 -10.12
N ALA A 202 -0.46 -16.54 -10.72
CA ALA A 202 0.16 -16.56 -12.03
C ALA A 202 -0.92 -16.26 -13.05
N GLY A 203 -1.21 -14.98 -13.26
CA GLY A 203 -1.88 -14.53 -14.47
C GLY A 203 -1.03 -14.96 -15.65
N ARG A 204 -1.59 -15.77 -16.55
CA ARG A 204 -0.95 -16.11 -17.82
C ARG A 204 -0.89 -14.85 -18.69
N SER A 205 0.15 -14.06 -18.53
CA SER A 205 0.61 -13.19 -19.60
C SER A 205 2.01 -13.64 -20.00
N ARG A 206 2.14 -13.98 -21.26
CA ARG A 206 3.44 -14.28 -21.90
C ARG A 206 4.30 -13.02 -21.80
N SER A 207 5.51 -13.19 -21.30
CA SER A 207 6.61 -12.23 -21.24
C SER A 207 6.69 -11.39 -19.96
N PHE A 208 7.13 -12.03 -18.87
CA PHE A 208 7.85 -11.34 -17.81
C PHE A 208 9.03 -12.18 -17.34
N VAL A 209 10.19 -11.53 -17.24
CA VAL A 209 11.45 -12.08 -16.75
C VAL A 209 11.23 -12.61 -15.33
N THR A 210 11.54 -13.87 -15.11
CA THR A 210 11.42 -14.56 -13.83
C THR A 210 12.38 -13.94 -12.82
N MET A 211 11.88 -13.12 -11.90
CA MET A 211 12.64 -12.80 -10.70
C MET A 211 12.65 -14.03 -9.79
N ARG A 212 13.81 -14.65 -9.61
CA ARG A 212 14.02 -15.65 -8.57
C ARG A 212 13.85 -15.00 -7.20
N SER A 213 12.99 -15.58 -6.38
CA SER A 213 12.81 -15.19 -4.98
C SER A 213 14.12 -15.36 -4.21
N ILE A 214 14.68 -14.24 -3.74
CA ILE A 214 15.75 -14.27 -2.75
C ILE A 214 15.10 -14.53 -1.39
N GLY A 215 15.31 -15.72 -0.85
CA GLY A 215 14.88 -16.09 0.49
C GLY A 215 15.58 -15.22 1.54
N VAL A 216 14.85 -14.40 2.25
CA VAL A 216 15.36 -13.70 3.44
C VAL A 216 15.18 -14.62 4.63
N SER A 217 16.27 -15.22 5.09
CA SER A 217 16.36 -15.91 6.38
C SER A 217 16.39 -14.84 7.49
N SER A 218 15.34 -14.78 8.30
CA SER A 218 15.28 -13.91 9.47
C SER A 218 15.98 -14.57 10.65
N ASN A 219 17.26 -14.27 10.88
CA ASN A 219 17.89 -14.50 12.17
C ASN A 219 17.58 -13.30 13.10
N VAL A 220 16.61 -13.49 13.97
CA VAL A 220 16.36 -12.56 15.09
C VAL A 220 17.29 -12.96 16.24
N ALA A 221 18.37 -12.21 16.42
CA ALA A 221 19.17 -12.30 17.62
C ALA A 221 18.40 -11.69 18.80
N ARG A 222 18.10 -12.51 19.83
CA ARG A 222 17.56 -12.05 21.11
C ARG A 222 18.67 -11.33 21.87
N ALA A 223 18.52 -10.02 22.09
CA ALA A 223 19.32 -9.31 23.06
C ALA A 223 18.78 -9.56 24.47
N ASN A 224 19.57 -10.17 25.36
CA ASN A 224 19.31 -10.26 26.79
C ASN A 224 19.56 -8.88 27.42
N ILE A 225 18.55 -8.34 28.10
CA ILE A 225 18.69 -7.19 28.98
C ILE A 225 18.76 -7.76 30.39
N PRO A 226 19.79 -7.48 31.21
CA PRO A 226 19.81 -7.84 32.63
C PRO A 226 18.96 -6.84 33.45
N ILE A 227 18.39 -7.38 34.52
CA ILE A 227 17.56 -6.71 35.53
C ILE A 227 18.37 -5.66 36.29
#